data_565fad224169ff66b5c88416b2f70da3
#
_entry.id   565fad224169ff66b5c88416b2f70da3
#
_cell.length_a   1.000
_cell.length_b   1.000
_cell.length_c   1.000
_cell.angle_alpha   90.00
_cell.angle_beta   90.00
_cell.angle_gamma   90.00
#
_symmetry.space_group_name_H-M   'P 1'
#
loop_
_entity.id
_entity.type
_entity.pdbx_description
1 polymer ?
#
loop_
_entity_poly.entity_id
_entity_poly.type
_entity_poly.pdbx_seq_one_letter_code
_entity_poly.pdbx_strand_id
1 'polypeptide(L)'
;MTEGWIVQNLRAVRGRAYPRVLGAQREPSWIFFDVVLPLLTVAAYAYIYKFMNAPPEFVGFVILGGAMTAFWLNILWSMASQLYWEKETGNLSLFLISPVSRMSILAGMAVGGLFFTTLRASSTLIIGILIFNVALSFSNPIMLVVVFLVTMVALYGMGMMFASLYLLFGREAYHMSSLMTEPIYLASGFYFPVKALGFWAAAGASIIPITLGLDGLRQLFYPSSSAQYGFLPVELELLILLGLSVFFIFMSKLSLDYMEKLGKMTGRLTLRWQ
;
A
#
# COMPACT_ATOMS: atom_id res chain seq x y z
N MET A 1 -36.64 -8.12 11.27
CA MET A 1 -36.40 -7.06 10.26
C MET A 1 -35.07 -7.37 9.59
N THR A 2 -35.07 -7.74 8.31
CA THR A 2 -33.86 -7.98 7.54
C THR A 2 -33.20 -6.61 7.29
N GLU A 3 -32.08 -6.38 7.96
CA GLU A 3 -31.27 -5.19 7.69
C GLU A 3 -30.91 -5.17 6.19
N GLY A 4 -30.97 -3.98 5.58
CA GLY A 4 -30.62 -3.84 4.18
C GLY A 4 -29.19 -4.33 3.91
N TRP A 5 -28.99 -4.98 2.79
CA TRP A 5 -27.68 -5.56 2.36
C TRP A 5 -26.50 -4.58 2.53
N ILE A 6 -26.70 -3.29 2.28
CA ILE A 6 -25.69 -2.24 2.44
C ILE A 6 -25.27 -2.11 3.91
N VAL A 7 -26.23 -2.09 4.85
CA VAL A 7 -25.94 -1.93 6.29
C VAL A 7 -25.14 -3.13 6.82
N GLN A 8 -25.50 -4.35 6.41
CA GLN A 8 -24.74 -5.56 6.78
C GLN A 8 -23.29 -5.52 6.30
N ASN A 9 -23.07 -5.08 5.06
CA ASN A 9 -21.73 -4.96 4.51
C ASN A 9 -20.90 -3.85 5.18
N LEU A 10 -21.49 -2.71 5.50
CA LEU A 10 -20.82 -1.64 6.25
C LEU A 10 -20.45 -2.09 7.67
N ARG A 11 -21.32 -2.84 8.34
CA ARG A 11 -20.99 -3.45 9.64
C ARG A 11 -19.86 -4.46 9.54
N ALA A 12 -19.80 -5.26 8.47
CA ALA A 12 -18.71 -6.18 8.23
C ALA A 12 -17.37 -5.44 8.04
N VAL A 13 -17.36 -4.35 7.27
CA VAL A 13 -16.18 -3.46 7.12
C VAL A 13 -15.72 -2.95 8.48
N ARG A 14 -16.63 -2.37 9.28
CA ARG A 14 -16.31 -1.85 10.61
C ARG A 14 -15.85 -2.97 11.56
N GLY A 15 -16.58 -4.09 11.60
CA GLY A 15 -16.28 -5.23 12.47
C GLY A 15 -14.91 -5.84 12.16
N ARG A 16 -14.44 -5.75 10.91
CA ARG A 16 -13.13 -6.26 10.52
C ARG A 16 -12.00 -5.24 10.68
N ALA A 17 -12.29 -3.95 10.51
CA ALA A 17 -11.33 -2.87 10.72
C ALA A 17 -10.99 -2.69 12.22
N TYR A 18 -11.99 -2.74 13.09
CA TYR A 18 -11.85 -2.46 14.51
C TYR A 18 -10.82 -3.33 15.27
N PRO A 19 -10.85 -4.68 15.16
CA PRO A 19 -9.85 -5.53 15.84
C PRO A 19 -8.43 -5.26 15.37
N ARG A 20 -8.27 -4.85 14.11
CA ARG A 20 -6.98 -4.53 13.52
C ARG A 20 -6.38 -3.25 14.09
N VAL A 21 -7.21 -2.23 14.27
CA VAL A 21 -6.81 -0.97 14.89
C VAL A 21 -6.44 -1.17 16.35
N LEU A 22 -7.23 -1.94 17.11
CA LEU A 22 -6.94 -2.22 18.53
C LEU A 22 -5.76 -3.19 18.73
N GLY A 23 -5.67 -4.23 17.89
CA GLY A 23 -4.63 -5.25 18.02
C GLY A 23 -3.23 -4.67 17.88
N ALA A 24 -3.06 -3.75 16.95
CA ALA A 24 -1.79 -3.10 16.70
C ALA A 24 -1.29 -2.24 17.88
N GLN A 25 -2.18 -1.73 18.72
CA GLN A 25 -1.80 -0.94 19.90
C GLN A 25 -1.26 -1.80 21.06
N ARG A 26 -1.47 -3.10 21.04
CA ARG A 26 -1.09 -4.01 22.12
C ARG A 26 0.38 -4.44 22.07
N GLU A 27 1.07 -4.19 20.99
CA GLU A 27 2.47 -4.57 20.80
C GLU A 27 3.34 -3.35 20.44
N PRO A 28 3.68 -2.49 21.41
CA PRO A 28 4.43 -1.25 21.15
C PRO A 28 5.83 -1.50 20.56
N SER A 29 6.43 -2.65 20.82
CA SER A 29 7.72 -3.03 20.22
C SER A 29 7.65 -3.09 18.68
N TRP A 30 6.57 -3.60 18.11
CA TRP A 30 6.38 -3.61 16.67
C TRP A 30 6.29 -2.20 16.08
N ILE A 31 5.57 -1.29 16.77
CA ILE A 31 5.47 0.11 16.35
C ILE A 31 6.86 0.75 16.31
N PHE A 32 7.67 0.50 17.34
CA PHE A 32 9.04 1.03 17.41
C PHE A 32 9.88 0.56 16.20
N PHE A 33 9.94 -0.74 15.94
CA PHE A 33 10.71 -1.27 14.82
C PHE A 33 10.16 -0.82 13.47
N ASP A 34 8.85 -0.75 13.30
CA ASP A 34 8.19 -0.31 12.08
C ASP A 34 8.44 1.16 11.72
N VAL A 35 8.85 1.98 12.70
CA VAL A 35 9.26 3.38 12.47
C VAL A 35 10.77 3.49 12.36
N VAL A 36 11.53 2.85 13.25
CA VAL A 36 12.99 2.99 13.32
C VAL A 36 13.68 2.37 12.09
N LEU A 37 13.25 1.17 11.64
CA LEU A 37 13.91 0.51 10.50
C LEU A 37 13.80 1.31 9.19
N PRO A 38 12.63 1.82 8.78
CA PRO A 38 12.54 2.73 7.64
C PRO A 38 13.36 4.01 7.82
N LEU A 39 13.42 4.56 9.04
CA LEU A 39 14.23 5.75 9.30
C LEU A 39 15.73 5.50 9.12
N LEU A 40 16.24 4.32 9.48
CA LEU A 40 17.64 3.97 9.22
C LEU A 40 17.94 3.92 7.72
N THR A 41 17.03 3.35 6.93
CA THR A 41 17.15 3.34 5.46
C THR A 41 17.08 4.76 4.89
N VAL A 42 16.14 5.57 5.34
CA VAL A 42 16.02 6.99 4.97
C VAL A 42 17.31 7.73 5.33
N ALA A 43 17.86 7.51 6.54
CA ALA A 43 19.09 8.15 6.97
C ALA A 43 20.26 7.78 6.07
N ALA A 44 20.41 6.51 5.71
CA ALA A 44 21.48 6.06 4.82
C ALA A 44 21.46 6.80 3.48
N TYR A 45 20.31 6.82 2.80
CA TYR A 45 20.17 7.55 1.53
C TYR A 45 20.27 9.07 1.68
N ALA A 46 19.74 9.65 2.76
CA ALA A 46 19.85 11.08 3.02
C ALA A 46 21.33 11.52 3.20
N TYR A 47 22.13 10.72 3.92
CA TYR A 47 23.58 10.99 4.04
C TYR A 47 24.34 10.79 2.73
N ILE A 48 23.97 9.78 1.92
CA ILE A 48 24.56 9.60 0.58
C ILE A 48 24.31 10.85 -0.27
N TYR A 49 23.06 11.34 -0.34
CA TYR A 49 22.73 12.55 -1.11
C TYR A 49 23.44 13.80 -0.57
N LYS A 50 23.54 13.95 0.75
CA LYS A 50 24.32 15.05 1.34
C LYS A 50 25.79 14.98 0.98
N PHE A 51 26.38 13.77 1.02
CA PHE A 51 27.79 13.59 0.66
C PHE A 51 28.06 13.88 -0.83
N MET A 52 27.11 13.53 -1.70
CA MET A 52 27.18 13.82 -3.13
C MET A 52 26.90 15.29 -3.49
N ASN A 53 26.59 16.14 -2.52
CA ASN A 53 26.12 17.52 -2.73
C ASN A 53 24.91 17.59 -3.67
N ALA A 54 24.01 16.61 -3.60
CA ALA A 54 22.78 16.61 -4.37
C ALA A 54 21.84 17.74 -3.93
N PRO A 55 20.91 18.19 -4.79
CA PRO A 55 19.90 19.17 -4.43
C PRO A 55 19.19 18.81 -3.11
N PRO A 56 18.90 19.77 -2.22
CA PRO A 56 18.35 19.50 -0.89
C PRO A 56 17.00 18.78 -0.93
N GLU A 57 16.25 18.93 -2.02
CA GLU A 57 14.96 18.27 -2.24
C GLU A 57 15.08 16.73 -2.28
N PHE A 58 16.24 16.18 -2.67
CA PHE A 58 16.47 14.74 -2.72
C PHE A 58 16.38 14.08 -1.34
N VAL A 59 16.81 14.78 -0.30
CA VAL A 59 16.64 14.33 1.08
C VAL A 59 15.14 14.21 1.42
N GLY A 60 14.35 15.20 1.01
CA GLY A 60 12.90 15.15 1.16
C GLY A 60 12.24 14.06 0.34
N PHE A 61 12.72 13.81 -0.88
CA PHE A 61 12.25 12.70 -1.71
C PHE A 61 12.47 11.35 -1.05
N VAL A 62 13.59 11.15 -0.39
CA VAL A 62 13.91 9.92 0.35
C VAL A 62 13.03 9.78 1.60
N ILE A 63 12.81 10.86 2.35
CA ILE A 63 11.94 10.84 3.53
C ILE A 63 10.51 10.48 3.14
N LEU A 64 9.97 11.10 2.09
CA LEU A 64 8.64 10.80 1.59
C LEU A 64 8.54 9.37 1.07
N GLY A 65 9.55 8.92 0.32
CA GLY A 65 9.64 7.55 -0.16
C GLY A 65 9.68 6.55 0.99
N GLY A 66 10.51 6.79 2.00
CA GLY A 66 10.61 5.95 3.19
C GLY A 66 9.28 5.88 3.97
N ALA A 67 8.54 6.97 4.09
CA ALA A 67 7.20 6.95 4.66
C ALA A 67 6.23 6.11 3.81
N MET A 68 6.31 6.19 2.50
CA MET A 68 5.45 5.43 1.58
C MET A 68 5.79 3.94 1.52
N THR A 69 7.02 3.52 1.88
CA THR A 69 7.36 2.09 1.99
C THR A 69 6.47 1.35 2.98
N ALA A 70 6.02 2.03 4.04
CA ALA A 70 5.11 1.44 5.02
C ALA A 70 3.81 0.94 4.39
N PHE A 71 3.25 1.68 3.43
CA PHE A 71 2.03 1.27 2.72
C PHE A 71 2.29 0.08 1.81
N TRP A 72 3.40 0.07 1.08
CA TRP A 72 3.78 -1.05 0.23
C TRP A 72 3.99 -2.34 1.04
N LEU A 73 4.74 -2.28 2.13
CA LEU A 73 4.93 -3.41 3.02
C LEU A 73 3.61 -3.90 3.64
N ASN A 74 2.72 -2.97 4.02
CA ASN A 74 1.40 -3.35 4.52
C ASN A 74 0.58 -4.12 3.47
N ILE A 75 0.65 -3.74 2.18
CA ILE A 75 -0.02 -4.46 1.11
C ILE A 75 0.53 -5.88 0.98
N LEU A 76 1.84 -6.05 0.92
CA LEU A 76 2.46 -7.36 0.72
C LEU A 76 2.29 -8.29 1.93
N TRP A 77 2.65 -7.82 3.11
CA TRP A 77 2.80 -8.65 4.30
C TRP A 77 1.55 -8.75 5.17
N SER A 78 0.68 -7.76 5.09
CA SER A 78 -0.51 -7.68 5.93
C SER A 78 -1.79 -7.90 5.14
N MET A 79 -1.98 -7.19 4.03
CA MET A 79 -3.22 -7.27 3.27
C MET A 79 -3.28 -8.52 2.39
N ALA A 80 -2.25 -8.76 1.57
CA ALA A 80 -2.23 -9.88 0.62
C ALA A 80 -2.21 -11.24 1.34
N SER A 81 -1.45 -11.39 2.41
CA SER A 81 -1.34 -12.64 3.16
C SER A 81 -2.53 -12.93 4.08
N GLN A 82 -3.45 -11.98 4.28
CA GLN A 82 -4.48 -12.10 5.30
C GLN A 82 -5.42 -13.29 5.09
N LEU A 83 -5.92 -13.50 3.88
CA LEU A 83 -6.81 -14.64 3.61
C LEU A 83 -6.10 -16.00 3.79
N TYR A 84 -4.80 -16.04 3.51
CA TYR A 84 -3.98 -17.21 3.80
C TYR A 84 -3.93 -17.50 5.31
N TRP A 85 -3.63 -16.50 6.13
CA TRP A 85 -3.60 -16.68 7.58
C TRP A 85 -4.97 -17.03 8.17
N GLU A 86 -6.07 -16.47 7.65
CA GLU A 86 -7.42 -16.84 8.07
C GLU A 86 -7.75 -18.30 7.70
N LYS A 87 -7.19 -18.80 6.59
CA LYS A 87 -7.28 -20.21 6.23
C LYS A 87 -6.50 -21.10 7.21
N GLU A 88 -5.25 -20.75 7.52
CA GLU A 88 -4.40 -21.50 8.45
C GLU A 88 -4.98 -21.55 9.87
N THR A 89 -5.58 -20.46 10.34
CA THR A 89 -6.25 -20.38 11.65
C THR A 89 -7.64 -21.05 11.67
N GLY A 90 -8.18 -21.44 10.51
CA GLY A 90 -9.50 -22.06 10.37
C GLY A 90 -10.67 -21.07 10.34
N ASN A 91 -10.40 -19.76 10.41
CA ASN A 91 -11.43 -18.73 10.38
C ASN A 91 -12.03 -18.50 8.99
N LEU A 92 -11.34 -18.92 7.92
CA LEU A 92 -11.79 -18.73 6.55
C LEU A 92 -13.18 -19.34 6.32
N SER A 93 -13.48 -20.49 6.93
CA SER A 93 -14.78 -21.15 6.83
C SER A 93 -15.93 -20.28 7.35
N LEU A 94 -15.68 -19.51 8.43
CA LEU A 94 -16.65 -18.57 8.98
C LEU A 94 -16.96 -17.42 8.00
N PHE A 95 -15.95 -16.97 7.26
CA PHE A 95 -16.14 -15.93 6.24
C PHE A 95 -16.91 -16.44 5.03
N LEU A 96 -16.71 -17.71 4.65
CA LEU A 96 -17.38 -18.33 3.50
C LEU A 96 -18.88 -18.58 3.76
N ILE A 97 -19.28 -18.88 5.01
CA ILE A 97 -20.69 -19.08 5.38
C ILE A 97 -21.40 -17.76 5.76
N SER A 98 -20.65 -16.68 5.96
CA SER A 98 -21.21 -15.39 6.33
C SER A 98 -22.08 -14.80 5.19
N PRO A 99 -23.24 -14.18 5.51
CA PRO A 99 -24.11 -13.59 4.50
C PRO A 99 -23.59 -12.25 3.93
N VAL A 100 -22.39 -11.81 4.33
CA VAL A 100 -21.78 -10.55 3.88
C VAL A 100 -20.88 -10.77 2.66
N SER A 101 -20.70 -9.71 1.87
CA SER A 101 -19.78 -9.73 0.73
C SER A 101 -18.33 -9.94 1.21
N ARG A 102 -17.61 -10.85 0.56
CA ARG A 102 -16.18 -11.08 0.82
C ARG A 102 -15.33 -9.85 0.53
N MET A 103 -15.73 -9.07 -0.48
CA MET A 103 -15.12 -7.77 -0.77
C MET A 103 -15.25 -6.80 0.42
N SER A 104 -16.37 -6.83 1.16
CA SER A 104 -16.54 -6.02 2.36
C SER A 104 -15.63 -6.46 3.50
N ILE A 105 -15.35 -7.76 3.62
CA ILE A 105 -14.36 -8.28 4.57
C ILE A 105 -12.96 -7.77 4.22
N LEU A 106 -12.56 -7.91 2.94
CA LEU A 106 -11.27 -7.40 2.46
C LEU A 106 -11.16 -5.88 2.59
N ALA A 107 -12.23 -5.14 2.28
CA ALA A 107 -12.29 -3.70 2.47
C ALA A 107 -12.11 -3.30 3.96
N GLY A 108 -12.70 -4.06 4.89
CA GLY A 108 -12.50 -3.85 6.32
C GLY A 108 -11.04 -4.07 6.74
N MET A 109 -10.40 -5.10 6.20
CA MET A 109 -8.97 -5.34 6.40
C MET A 109 -8.13 -4.19 5.85
N ALA A 110 -8.46 -3.69 4.66
CA ALA A 110 -7.80 -2.55 4.02
C ALA A 110 -7.92 -1.28 4.87
N VAL A 111 -9.13 -0.94 5.33
CA VAL A 111 -9.38 0.25 6.16
C VAL A 111 -8.61 0.17 7.49
N GLY A 112 -8.64 -0.97 8.18
CA GLY A 112 -7.88 -1.16 9.42
C GLY A 112 -6.36 -1.08 9.22
N GLY A 113 -5.87 -1.67 8.13
CA GLY A 113 -4.46 -1.60 7.74
C GLY A 113 -4.04 -0.18 7.38
N LEU A 114 -4.82 0.52 6.56
CA LEU A 114 -4.57 1.90 6.14
C LEU A 114 -4.44 2.85 7.34
N PHE A 115 -5.37 2.79 8.28
CA PHE A 115 -5.36 3.65 9.47
C PHE A 115 -4.03 3.54 10.22
N PHE A 116 -3.63 2.31 10.54
CA PHE A 116 -2.41 2.08 11.32
C PHE A 116 -1.13 2.40 10.53
N THR A 117 -1.13 2.05 9.24
CA THR A 117 0.01 2.35 8.35
C THR A 117 0.17 3.85 8.16
N THR A 118 -0.92 4.62 8.09
CA THR A 118 -0.87 6.08 8.01
C THR A 118 -0.21 6.67 9.27
N LEU A 119 -0.54 6.16 10.45
CA LEU A 119 0.12 6.60 11.69
C LEU A 119 1.64 6.36 11.64
N ARG A 120 2.07 5.17 11.22
CA ARG A 120 3.50 4.82 11.08
C ARG A 120 4.20 5.68 10.02
N ALA A 121 3.61 5.80 8.85
CA ALA A 121 4.14 6.62 7.76
C ALA A 121 4.28 8.10 8.17
N SER A 122 3.28 8.63 8.86
CA SER A 122 3.32 10.00 9.40
C SER A 122 4.42 10.17 10.43
N SER A 123 4.63 9.18 11.32
CA SER A 123 5.73 9.21 12.27
C SER A 123 7.09 9.22 11.57
N THR A 124 7.29 8.36 10.57
CA THR A 124 8.53 8.33 9.77
C THR A 124 8.75 9.67 9.05
N LEU A 125 7.69 10.22 8.47
CA LEU A 125 7.75 11.52 7.77
C LEU A 125 8.13 12.66 8.72
N ILE A 126 7.43 12.79 9.86
CA ILE A 126 7.65 13.85 10.84
C ILE A 126 9.07 13.75 11.43
N ILE A 127 9.47 12.57 11.89
CA ILE A 127 10.80 12.36 12.48
C ILE A 127 11.90 12.62 11.43
N GLY A 128 11.72 12.14 10.19
CA GLY A 128 12.65 12.39 9.10
C GLY A 128 12.83 13.87 8.80
N ILE A 129 11.72 14.63 8.72
CA ILE A 129 11.76 16.09 8.51
C ILE A 129 12.52 16.79 9.65
N LEU A 130 12.25 16.41 10.91
CA LEU A 130 12.90 17.02 12.08
C LEU A 130 14.40 16.71 12.14
N ILE A 131 14.80 15.45 11.90
CA ILE A 131 16.21 15.05 11.94
C ILE A 131 17.02 15.73 10.82
N PHE A 132 16.48 15.78 9.61
CA PHE A 132 17.22 16.27 8.45
C PHE A 132 16.97 17.75 8.14
N ASN A 133 16.09 18.41 8.92
CA ASN A 133 15.73 19.83 8.79
C ASN A 133 15.28 20.16 7.35
N VAL A 134 14.35 19.36 6.80
CA VAL A 134 13.86 19.51 5.43
C VAL A 134 12.72 20.51 5.39
N ALA A 135 12.85 21.54 4.56
CA ALA A 135 11.77 22.47 4.29
C ALA A 135 10.75 21.84 3.34
N LEU A 136 9.48 21.83 3.74
CA LEU A 136 8.37 21.43 2.89
C LEU A 136 7.69 22.69 2.34
N SER A 137 7.40 22.68 1.05
CA SER A 137 6.66 23.72 0.37
C SER A 137 5.41 23.12 -0.26
N PHE A 138 4.23 23.49 0.21
CA PHE A 138 2.98 22.96 -0.33
C PHE A 138 2.45 23.84 -1.45
N SER A 139 2.30 23.32 -2.66
CA SER A 139 1.65 24.05 -3.75
C SER A 139 0.13 24.02 -3.63
N ASN A 140 -0.44 22.86 -3.34
CA ASN A 140 -1.89 22.67 -3.25
C ASN A 140 -2.22 21.53 -2.24
N PRO A 141 -2.59 21.87 -0.99
CA PRO A 141 -2.86 20.85 0.04
C PRO A 141 -4.09 19.99 -0.28
N ILE A 142 -5.09 20.52 -0.99
CA ILE A 142 -6.27 19.72 -1.39
C ILE A 142 -5.86 18.67 -2.40
N MET A 143 -5.10 19.05 -3.42
CA MET A 143 -4.60 18.14 -4.45
C MET A 143 -3.71 17.05 -3.84
N LEU A 144 -2.88 17.38 -2.85
CA LEU A 144 -2.04 16.44 -2.12
C LEU A 144 -2.88 15.36 -1.42
N VAL A 145 -3.94 15.76 -0.71
CA VAL A 145 -4.86 14.81 -0.05
C VAL A 145 -5.57 13.94 -1.09
N VAL A 146 -6.03 14.52 -2.20
CA VAL A 146 -6.71 13.78 -3.27
C VAL A 146 -5.78 12.75 -3.90
N VAL A 147 -4.55 13.14 -4.31
CA VAL A 147 -3.56 12.22 -4.87
C VAL A 147 -3.24 11.10 -3.88
N PHE A 148 -3.02 11.43 -2.60
CA PHE A 148 -2.78 10.42 -1.57
C PHE A 148 -3.94 9.44 -1.45
N LEU A 149 -5.17 9.92 -1.31
CA LEU A 149 -6.34 9.05 -1.15
C LEU A 149 -6.60 8.16 -2.36
N VAL A 150 -6.49 8.71 -3.57
CA VAL A 150 -6.66 7.93 -4.81
C VAL A 150 -5.56 6.88 -4.94
N THR A 151 -4.31 7.24 -4.61
CA THR A 151 -3.20 6.28 -4.55
C THR A 151 -3.51 5.13 -3.58
N MET A 152 -4.02 5.44 -2.38
CA MET A 152 -4.39 4.42 -1.40
C MET A 152 -5.52 3.51 -1.92
N VAL A 153 -6.53 4.06 -2.57
CA VAL A 153 -7.62 3.26 -3.16
C VAL A 153 -7.07 2.29 -4.22
N ALA A 154 -6.24 2.77 -5.14
CA ALA A 154 -5.62 1.93 -6.16
C ALA A 154 -4.70 0.86 -5.56
N LEU A 155 -3.86 1.26 -4.60
CA LEU A 155 -2.88 0.40 -3.95
C LEU A 155 -3.55 -0.72 -3.13
N TYR A 156 -4.55 -0.39 -2.32
CA TYR A 156 -5.30 -1.39 -1.55
C TYR A 156 -6.21 -2.24 -2.44
N GLY A 157 -6.73 -1.71 -3.55
CA GLY A 157 -7.39 -2.49 -4.60
C GLY A 157 -6.47 -3.58 -5.17
N MET A 158 -5.22 -3.23 -5.47
CA MET A 158 -4.18 -4.18 -5.89
C MET A 158 -3.87 -5.20 -4.78
N GLY A 159 -3.80 -4.77 -3.52
CA GLY A 159 -3.62 -5.65 -2.36
C GLY A 159 -4.76 -6.67 -2.20
N MET A 160 -6.01 -6.26 -2.42
CA MET A 160 -7.16 -7.17 -2.42
C MET A 160 -7.08 -8.20 -3.55
N MET A 161 -6.57 -7.81 -4.72
CA MET A 161 -6.31 -8.75 -5.82
C MET A 161 -5.24 -9.77 -5.42
N PHE A 162 -4.13 -9.35 -4.82
CA PHE A 162 -3.11 -10.27 -4.31
C PHE A 162 -3.64 -11.19 -3.21
N ALA A 163 -4.49 -10.69 -2.30
CA ALA A 163 -5.11 -11.52 -1.26
C ALA A 163 -5.91 -12.68 -1.83
N SER A 164 -6.59 -12.48 -2.96
CA SER A 164 -7.32 -13.54 -3.63
C SER A 164 -6.40 -14.61 -4.24
N LEU A 165 -5.26 -14.21 -4.79
CA LEU A 165 -4.25 -15.15 -5.30
C LEU A 165 -3.62 -15.98 -4.16
N TYR A 166 -3.30 -15.34 -3.05
CA TYR A 166 -2.71 -16.01 -1.87
C TYR A 166 -3.64 -17.03 -1.22
N LEU A 167 -4.95 -16.91 -1.42
CA LEU A 167 -5.93 -17.87 -0.92
C LEU A 167 -5.65 -19.30 -1.36
N LEU A 168 -5.17 -19.49 -2.59
CA LEU A 168 -4.90 -20.82 -3.16
C LEU A 168 -3.42 -21.23 -3.14
N PHE A 169 -2.53 -20.25 -3.33
CA PHE A 169 -1.09 -20.52 -3.48
C PHE A 169 -0.31 -20.45 -2.17
N GLY A 170 -0.92 -19.98 -1.10
CA GLY A 170 -0.43 -20.10 0.28
C GLY A 170 1.05 -19.72 0.46
N ARG A 171 1.88 -20.72 0.84
CA ARG A 171 3.30 -20.53 1.13
C ARG A 171 4.11 -20.00 -0.05
N GLU A 172 3.80 -20.44 -1.28
CA GLU A 172 4.49 -19.96 -2.48
C GLU A 172 4.22 -18.46 -2.71
N ALA A 173 2.99 -18.02 -2.45
CA ALA A 173 2.62 -16.61 -2.53
C ALA A 173 3.39 -15.76 -1.50
N TYR A 174 3.67 -16.29 -0.31
CA TYR A 174 4.51 -15.63 0.69
C TYR A 174 5.95 -15.40 0.17
N HIS A 175 6.55 -16.41 -0.47
CA HIS A 175 7.87 -16.26 -1.10
C HIS A 175 7.85 -15.24 -2.24
N MET A 176 6.77 -15.19 -3.03
CA MET A 176 6.60 -14.18 -4.08
C MET A 176 6.55 -12.75 -3.51
N SER A 177 5.95 -12.54 -2.33
CA SER A 177 5.97 -11.24 -1.66
C SER A 177 7.39 -10.80 -1.30
N SER A 178 8.21 -11.71 -0.79
CA SER A 178 9.63 -11.42 -0.49
C SER A 178 10.38 -11.01 -1.75
N LEU A 179 10.19 -11.77 -2.85
CA LEU A 179 10.84 -11.48 -4.13
C LEU A 179 10.38 -10.17 -4.75
N MET A 180 9.14 -9.74 -4.50
CA MET A 180 8.61 -8.49 -5.04
C MET A 180 9.02 -7.25 -4.25
N THR A 181 9.55 -7.38 -3.03
CA THR A 181 9.85 -6.23 -2.18
C THR A 181 10.92 -5.34 -2.81
N GLU A 182 12.11 -5.86 -3.03
CA GLU A 182 13.26 -5.09 -3.51
C GLU A 182 13.12 -4.61 -4.96
N PRO A 183 12.68 -5.43 -5.94
CA PRO A 183 12.49 -4.96 -7.30
C PRO A 183 11.49 -3.80 -7.40
N ILE A 184 10.45 -3.81 -6.57
CA ILE A 184 9.46 -2.73 -6.58
C ILE A 184 10.00 -1.48 -5.89
N TYR A 185 10.85 -1.59 -4.86
CA TYR A 185 11.54 -0.43 -4.32
C TYR A 185 12.38 0.29 -5.37
N LEU A 186 13.09 -0.47 -6.20
CA LEU A 186 13.83 0.09 -7.32
C LEU A 186 12.88 0.66 -8.39
N ALA A 187 11.96 -0.15 -8.90
CA ALA A 187 11.07 0.22 -10.00
C ALA A 187 10.17 1.42 -9.67
N SER A 188 9.64 1.50 -8.46
CA SER A 188 8.76 2.59 -8.05
C SER A 188 9.49 3.85 -7.58
N GLY A 189 10.82 3.85 -7.58
CA GLY A 189 11.61 5.04 -7.25
C GLY A 189 11.41 5.52 -5.81
N PHE A 190 11.36 4.62 -4.82
CA PHE A 190 11.13 5.03 -3.42
C PHE A 190 12.19 5.99 -2.89
N TYR A 191 13.43 5.85 -3.33
CA TYR A 191 14.56 6.64 -2.83
C TYR A 191 15.14 7.63 -3.84
N PHE A 192 14.59 7.67 -5.06
CA PHE A 192 14.99 8.58 -6.13
C PHE A 192 13.80 8.87 -7.04
N PRO A 193 13.83 9.94 -7.88
CA PRO A 193 12.76 10.21 -8.83
C PRO A 193 12.63 9.08 -9.86
N VAL A 194 11.41 8.58 -10.07
CA VAL A 194 11.17 7.47 -11.03
C VAL A 194 11.58 7.82 -12.46
N LYS A 195 11.54 9.09 -12.83
CA LYS A 195 12.01 9.63 -14.11
C LYS A 195 13.47 9.28 -14.41
N ALA A 196 14.31 9.09 -13.38
CA ALA A 196 15.71 8.71 -13.53
C ALA A 196 15.91 7.32 -14.14
N LEU A 197 14.90 6.43 -14.10
CA LEU A 197 14.91 5.12 -14.77
C LEU A 197 14.73 5.20 -16.29
N GLY A 198 14.42 6.39 -16.82
CA GLY A 198 14.05 6.60 -18.20
C GLY A 198 12.56 6.32 -18.46
N PHE A 199 12.06 6.85 -19.59
CA PHE A 199 10.61 6.88 -19.87
C PHE A 199 9.95 5.49 -19.88
N TRP A 200 10.53 4.51 -20.56
CA TRP A 200 9.91 3.19 -20.68
C TRP A 200 9.87 2.40 -19.39
N ALA A 201 10.94 2.48 -18.59
CA ALA A 201 10.97 1.82 -17.29
C ALA A 201 10.01 2.49 -16.28
N ALA A 202 9.98 3.82 -16.26
CA ALA A 202 9.04 4.58 -15.45
C ALA A 202 7.58 4.31 -15.86
N ALA A 203 7.27 4.26 -17.15
CA ALA A 203 5.95 3.94 -17.68
C ALA A 203 5.52 2.51 -17.28
N GLY A 204 6.42 1.53 -17.40
CA GLY A 204 6.16 0.17 -16.94
C GLY A 204 5.91 0.09 -15.43
N ALA A 205 6.73 0.79 -14.63
CA ALA A 205 6.57 0.87 -13.18
C ALA A 205 5.27 1.58 -12.75
N SER A 206 4.73 2.46 -13.59
CA SER A 206 3.48 3.21 -13.34
C SER A 206 2.22 2.32 -13.27
N ILE A 207 2.33 1.05 -13.65
CA ILE A 207 1.27 0.05 -13.40
C ILE A 207 1.09 -0.17 -11.89
N ILE A 208 2.16 0.03 -11.10
CA ILE A 208 2.14 -0.05 -9.65
C ILE A 208 1.69 1.31 -9.11
N PRO A 209 0.50 1.41 -8.47
CA PRO A 209 -0.10 2.70 -8.13
C PRO A 209 0.80 3.60 -7.27
N ILE A 210 1.63 3.00 -6.42
CA ILE A 210 2.51 3.77 -5.52
C ILE A 210 3.57 4.56 -6.28
N THR A 211 3.95 4.14 -7.49
CA THR A 211 4.92 4.83 -8.35
C THR A 211 4.44 6.23 -8.71
N LEU A 212 3.25 6.33 -9.33
CA LEU A 212 2.65 7.60 -9.70
C LEU A 212 2.21 8.40 -8.46
N GLY A 213 1.66 7.70 -7.45
CA GLY A 213 1.27 8.36 -6.21
C GLY A 213 2.45 9.04 -5.51
N LEU A 214 3.59 8.38 -5.43
CA LEU A 214 4.79 8.93 -4.83
C LEU A 214 5.38 10.09 -5.66
N ASP A 215 5.36 9.95 -6.99
CA ASP A 215 5.83 11.02 -7.88
C ASP A 215 4.94 12.26 -7.76
N GLY A 216 3.61 12.11 -7.85
CA GLY A 216 2.66 13.21 -7.69
C GLY A 216 2.76 13.90 -6.32
N LEU A 217 2.93 13.13 -5.24
CA LEU A 217 3.17 13.70 -3.92
C LEU A 217 4.47 14.51 -3.87
N ARG A 218 5.57 14.01 -4.47
CA ARG A 218 6.85 14.75 -4.55
C ARG A 218 6.71 16.07 -5.30
N GLN A 219 6.01 16.05 -6.43
CA GLN A 219 5.76 17.27 -7.21
C GLN A 219 4.95 18.32 -6.42
N LEU A 220 3.99 17.87 -5.61
CA LEU A 220 3.16 18.75 -4.78
C LEU A 220 3.91 19.29 -3.54
N PHE A 221 4.82 18.48 -2.95
CA PHE A 221 5.67 18.91 -1.84
C PHE A 221 6.85 19.78 -2.28
N TYR A 222 7.32 19.62 -3.53
CA TYR A 222 8.49 20.34 -4.06
C TYR A 222 8.18 20.93 -5.45
N PRO A 223 7.30 21.95 -5.54
CA PRO A 223 6.88 22.52 -6.82
C PRO A 223 8.02 23.08 -7.66
N SER A 224 9.07 23.60 -7.02
CA SER A 224 10.27 24.12 -7.68
C SER A 224 11.03 23.07 -8.49
N SER A 225 10.98 21.82 -8.05
CA SER A 225 11.68 20.69 -8.67
C SER A 225 10.78 19.85 -9.59
N SER A 226 9.48 20.13 -9.61
CA SER A 226 8.47 19.34 -10.35
C SER A 226 8.79 19.24 -11.84
N ALA A 227 9.13 20.34 -12.51
CA ALA A 227 9.45 20.35 -13.94
C ALA A 227 10.68 19.48 -14.30
N GLN A 228 11.65 19.41 -13.39
CA GLN A 228 12.90 18.68 -13.62
C GLN A 228 12.78 17.20 -13.29
N TYR A 229 12.16 16.84 -12.17
CA TYR A 229 12.18 15.48 -11.61
C TYR A 229 10.84 14.77 -11.68
N GLY A 230 9.71 15.48 -11.90
CA GLY A 230 8.40 14.87 -12.13
C GLY A 230 8.37 14.04 -13.41
N PHE A 231 7.69 12.90 -13.37
CA PHE A 231 7.55 12.00 -14.52
C PHE A 231 6.47 12.47 -15.48
N LEU A 232 5.27 12.72 -14.96
CA LEU A 232 4.12 13.25 -15.71
C LEU A 232 3.52 14.45 -14.95
N PRO A 233 2.70 15.29 -15.60
CA PRO A 233 1.92 16.30 -14.87
C PRO A 233 1.02 15.65 -13.82
N VAL A 234 0.88 16.27 -12.63
CA VAL A 234 0.13 15.69 -11.48
C VAL A 234 -1.31 15.35 -11.85
N GLU A 235 -1.96 16.17 -12.70
CA GLU A 235 -3.33 15.94 -13.16
C GLU A 235 -3.45 14.66 -13.99
N LEU A 236 -2.44 14.39 -14.83
CA LEU A 236 -2.40 13.18 -15.64
C LEU A 236 -2.11 11.95 -14.77
N GLU A 237 -1.21 12.07 -13.81
CA GLU A 237 -0.95 10.99 -12.84
C GLU A 237 -2.20 10.66 -12.02
N LEU A 238 -2.93 11.67 -11.57
CA LEU A 238 -4.20 11.50 -10.87
C LEU A 238 -5.24 10.77 -11.75
N LEU A 239 -5.34 11.14 -13.02
CA LEU A 239 -6.26 10.49 -13.96
C LEU A 239 -5.90 9.00 -14.15
N ILE A 240 -4.62 8.69 -14.31
CA ILE A 240 -4.13 7.31 -14.42
C ILE A 240 -4.40 6.55 -13.11
N LEU A 241 -4.14 7.14 -11.95
CA LEU A 241 -4.42 6.55 -10.65
C LEU A 241 -5.91 6.26 -10.44
N LEU A 242 -6.80 7.14 -10.89
CA LEU A 242 -8.26 6.88 -10.90
C LEU A 242 -8.60 5.66 -11.78
N GLY A 243 -8.03 5.58 -12.97
CA GLY A 243 -8.17 4.42 -13.85
C GLY A 243 -7.67 3.13 -13.19
N LEU A 244 -6.49 3.16 -12.58
CA LEU A 244 -5.92 2.02 -11.83
C LEU A 244 -6.77 1.64 -10.62
N SER A 245 -7.38 2.60 -9.92
CA SER A 245 -8.28 2.35 -8.81
C SER A 245 -9.49 1.51 -9.25
N VAL A 246 -10.14 1.92 -10.33
CA VAL A 246 -11.28 1.19 -10.91
C VAL A 246 -10.83 -0.19 -11.39
N PHE A 247 -9.71 -0.25 -12.11
CA PHE A 247 -9.16 -1.49 -12.63
C PHE A 247 -8.85 -2.51 -11.53
N PHE A 248 -8.11 -2.12 -10.48
CA PHE A 248 -7.72 -3.05 -9.43
C PHE A 248 -8.91 -3.47 -8.54
N ILE A 249 -9.87 -2.59 -8.26
CA ILE A 249 -11.09 -2.96 -7.53
C ILE A 249 -11.90 -3.97 -8.34
N PHE A 250 -12.06 -3.76 -9.64
CA PHE A 250 -12.76 -4.68 -10.52
C PHE A 250 -12.03 -6.02 -10.62
N MET A 251 -10.71 -6.00 -10.84
CA MET A 251 -9.89 -7.20 -10.90
C MET A 251 -9.85 -7.96 -9.57
N SER A 252 -9.85 -7.27 -8.43
CA SER A 252 -9.89 -7.92 -7.12
C SER A 252 -11.17 -8.73 -6.92
N LYS A 253 -12.31 -8.20 -7.33
CA LYS A 253 -13.59 -8.92 -7.27
C LYS A 253 -13.57 -10.14 -8.20
N LEU A 254 -13.17 -9.95 -9.45
CA LEU A 254 -13.12 -11.03 -10.44
C LEU A 254 -12.15 -12.14 -10.00
N SER A 255 -10.97 -11.77 -9.53
CA SER A 255 -9.96 -12.71 -9.02
C SER A 255 -10.47 -13.46 -7.80
N LEU A 256 -11.14 -12.78 -6.87
CA LEU A 256 -11.68 -13.41 -5.67
C LEU A 256 -12.77 -14.44 -6.01
N ASP A 257 -13.72 -14.08 -6.87
CA ASP A 257 -14.79 -14.97 -7.30
C ASP A 257 -14.23 -16.20 -8.05
N TYR A 258 -13.24 -15.98 -8.91
CA TYR A 258 -12.57 -17.05 -9.65
C TYR A 258 -11.78 -18.00 -8.72
N MET A 259 -10.95 -17.46 -7.82
CA MET A 259 -10.12 -18.25 -6.90
C MET A 259 -10.97 -19.02 -5.90
N GLU A 260 -12.09 -18.45 -5.45
CA GLU A 260 -13.03 -19.17 -4.59
C GLU A 260 -13.68 -20.36 -5.32
N LYS A 261 -14.14 -20.15 -6.56
CA LYS A 261 -14.71 -21.22 -7.38
C LYS A 261 -13.68 -22.32 -7.59
N LEU A 262 -12.46 -21.97 -7.97
CA LEU A 262 -11.36 -22.93 -8.15
C LEU A 262 -11.03 -23.67 -6.87
N GLY A 263 -10.95 -22.96 -5.75
CA GLY A 263 -10.67 -23.56 -4.43
C GLY A 263 -11.75 -24.53 -3.95
N LYS A 264 -13.04 -24.25 -4.26
CA LYS A 264 -14.15 -25.18 -4.00
C LYS A 264 -14.05 -26.43 -4.87
N MET A 265 -13.72 -26.26 -6.16
CA MET A 265 -13.59 -27.41 -7.08
C MET A 265 -12.39 -28.31 -6.75
N THR A 266 -11.30 -27.75 -6.28
CA THR A 266 -10.05 -28.49 -5.95
C THR A 266 -9.99 -28.95 -4.50
N GLY A 267 -10.94 -28.59 -3.64
CA GLY A 267 -10.94 -28.88 -2.20
C GLY A 267 -9.89 -28.11 -1.39
N ARG A 268 -9.11 -27.20 -2.02
CA ARG A 268 -7.98 -26.50 -1.39
C ARG A 268 -8.38 -25.45 -0.36
N LEU A 269 -9.65 -25.05 -0.27
CA LEU A 269 -10.11 -24.08 0.73
C LEU A 269 -10.12 -24.65 2.16
N THR A 270 -10.26 -25.96 2.32
CA THR A 270 -10.38 -26.63 3.63
C THR A 270 -9.09 -27.28 4.11
N LEU A 271 -8.13 -27.48 3.21
CA LEU A 271 -6.84 -28.11 3.54
C LEU A 271 -5.91 -27.08 4.20
N ARG A 272 -5.47 -27.40 5.44
CA ARG A 272 -4.59 -26.52 6.25
C ARG A 272 -3.09 -26.66 5.94
N TRP A 273 -2.67 -27.72 5.27
CA TRP A 273 -1.24 -28.05 5.08
C TRP A 273 -0.99 -28.47 3.63
N GLN A 274 -0.83 -27.52 2.74
CA GLN A 274 -0.28 -27.77 1.39
C GLN A 274 0.56 -26.59 0.92
#